data_7a1eec17d8b9647f44bbdc98ae2ac8b5
#
_entry.id   7a1eec17d8b9647f44bbdc98ae2ac8b5
#
_cell.length_a   1.000
_cell.length_b   1.000
_cell.length_c   1.000
_cell.angle_alpha   90.00
_cell.angle_beta   90.00
_cell.angle_gamma   90.00
#
_symmetry.space_group_name_H-M   'P 1'
#
loop_
_entity.id
_entity.type
_entity.pdbx_description
1 polymer ?
#
loop_
_entity_poly.entity_id
_entity_poly.type
_entity_poly.pdbx_seq_one_letter_code
_entity_poly.pdbx_strand_id
1 'polypeptide(L)'
;PYFSSTRLSLLDRGFVFAIAHIRGGQYMGRQWYESGKLLEKKNSFTDFIDVSKFLINENYTSAEHLYALGGSAGGLLMGAIVNMAPELYKGVIAAVPFVDVVTTMLDDSIPLTTGEYDEWGNPNDPEYYAYMKSYSPYDNIGPLLYPNILVTTGLHDSQVQYWEPAKWVAKLR
;
A
#
# COMPACT_ATOMS: atom_id res chain seq x y z
N PRO A 1 12.65 12.91 2.85
CA PRO A 1 12.97 12.85 1.42
C PRO A 1 14.47 12.97 1.19
N TYR A 2 15.00 12.21 0.25
CA TYR A 2 16.40 12.24 -0.15
C TYR A 2 16.50 12.29 -1.67
N PHE A 3 17.64 12.76 -2.17
CA PHE A 3 17.93 12.69 -3.60
C PHE A 3 18.03 11.23 -4.06
N SER A 4 17.41 10.91 -5.19
CA SER A 4 17.49 9.60 -5.82
C SER A 4 17.74 9.77 -7.31
N SER A 5 18.89 9.28 -7.78
CA SER A 5 19.26 9.34 -9.19
C SER A 5 18.32 8.55 -10.10
N THR A 6 17.66 7.53 -9.57
CA THR A 6 16.70 6.72 -10.34
C THR A 6 15.48 7.51 -10.80
N ARG A 7 15.13 8.60 -10.08
CA ARG A 7 14.01 9.48 -10.45
C ARG A 7 14.31 10.36 -11.66
N LEU A 8 15.58 10.66 -11.91
CA LEU A 8 15.99 11.53 -13.03
C LEU A 8 15.47 10.99 -14.36
N SER A 9 15.52 9.67 -14.54
CA SER A 9 15.00 9.02 -15.75
C SER A 9 13.51 9.28 -16.02
N LEU A 10 12.70 9.44 -14.98
CA LEU A 10 11.29 9.80 -15.11
C LEU A 10 11.13 11.31 -15.38
N LEU A 11 11.87 12.15 -14.66
CA LEU A 11 11.84 13.61 -14.82
C LEU A 11 12.27 14.01 -16.22
N ASP A 12 13.31 13.40 -16.79
CA ASP A 12 13.79 13.63 -18.15
C ASP A 12 12.73 13.26 -19.21
N ARG A 13 11.77 12.43 -18.86
CA ARG A 13 10.63 12.03 -19.70
C ARG A 13 9.38 12.86 -19.45
N GLY A 14 9.47 13.92 -18.66
CA GLY A 14 8.36 14.83 -18.38
C GLY A 14 7.41 14.37 -17.27
N PHE A 15 7.77 13.35 -16.48
CA PHE A 15 7.00 12.99 -15.31
C PHE A 15 7.19 14.01 -14.18
N VAL A 16 6.13 14.30 -13.45
CA VAL A 16 6.18 14.95 -12.15
C VAL A 16 6.26 13.84 -11.10
N PHE A 17 7.22 13.92 -10.18
CA PHE A 17 7.39 12.94 -9.10
C PHE A 17 6.96 13.56 -7.78
N ALA A 18 5.94 13.00 -7.15
CA ALA A 18 5.41 13.42 -5.85
C ALA A 18 5.69 12.35 -4.79
N ILE A 19 5.94 12.80 -3.56
CA ILE A 19 6.06 11.93 -2.38
C ILE A 19 4.99 12.35 -1.39
N ALA A 20 4.04 11.46 -1.12
CA ALA A 20 3.01 11.68 -0.12
C ALA A 20 3.54 11.33 1.28
N HIS A 21 3.61 12.32 2.17
CA HIS A 21 3.99 12.13 3.57
C HIS A 21 2.76 11.84 4.42
N ILE A 22 2.20 10.66 4.22
CA ILE A 22 0.97 10.18 4.86
C ILE A 22 1.18 9.84 6.35
N ARG A 23 0.08 9.79 7.11
CA ARG A 23 0.09 9.26 8.48
C ARG A 23 0.57 7.80 8.50
N GLY A 24 1.23 7.40 9.59
CA GLY A 24 2.00 6.15 9.67
C GLY A 24 3.49 6.35 9.39
N GLY A 25 3.88 7.43 8.68
CA GLY A 25 5.25 7.91 8.64
C GLY A 25 5.55 8.90 9.78
N GLN A 26 6.81 9.30 9.93
CA GLN A 26 7.23 10.25 11.00
C GLN A 26 7.62 11.63 10.47
N TYR A 27 7.29 11.96 9.23
CA TYR A 27 7.72 13.24 8.63
C TYR A 27 7.21 14.46 9.38
N MET A 28 5.97 14.39 9.90
CA MET A 28 5.35 15.43 10.71
C MET A 28 5.47 15.16 12.23
N GLY A 29 6.41 14.31 12.63
CA GLY A 29 6.66 13.96 14.02
C GLY A 29 5.95 12.69 14.50
N ARG A 30 6.13 12.39 15.80
CA ARG A 30 5.65 11.12 16.41
C ARG A 30 4.13 10.97 16.34
N GLN A 31 3.38 12.04 16.54
CA GLN A 31 1.92 12.01 16.46
C GLN A 31 1.42 11.59 15.07
N TRP A 32 2.16 11.96 14.02
CA TRP A 32 1.83 11.57 12.66
C TRP A 32 1.95 10.06 12.44
N TYR A 33 2.97 9.45 13.03
CA TYR A 33 3.15 8.01 13.06
C TYR A 33 2.04 7.30 13.84
N GLU A 34 1.77 7.73 15.08
CA GLU A 34 0.76 7.11 15.94
C GLU A 34 -0.64 7.14 15.32
N SER A 35 -0.96 8.20 14.57
CA SER A 35 -2.24 8.36 13.89
C SER A 35 -2.38 7.53 12.60
N GLY A 36 -1.45 6.63 12.30
CA GLY A 36 -1.48 5.79 11.09
C GLY A 36 -1.07 4.35 11.33
N LYS A 37 -1.10 3.86 12.58
CA LYS A 37 -0.83 2.47 12.94
C LYS A 37 -1.99 1.82 13.70
N LEU A 38 -1.93 0.53 13.90
CA LEU A 38 -2.93 -0.26 14.64
C LEU A 38 -4.36 0.04 14.12
N LEU A 39 -5.28 0.39 14.99
CA LEU A 39 -6.67 0.70 14.65
C LEU A 39 -6.85 2.04 13.87
N GLU A 40 -5.75 2.79 13.68
CA GLU A 40 -5.73 4.01 12.87
C GLU A 40 -5.10 3.81 11.48
N LYS A 41 -4.77 2.57 11.11
CA LYS A 41 -4.03 2.25 9.88
C LYS A 41 -4.70 2.74 8.60
N LYS A 42 -6.01 2.76 8.54
CA LYS A 42 -6.76 3.26 7.38
C LYS A 42 -6.50 4.73 7.07
N ASN A 43 -6.05 5.51 8.05
CA ASN A 43 -5.65 6.90 7.83
C ASN A 43 -4.51 7.02 6.81
N SER A 44 -3.58 6.06 6.77
CA SER A 44 -2.53 6.03 5.76
C SER A 44 -3.10 5.93 4.34
N PHE A 45 -4.15 5.14 4.15
CA PHE A 45 -4.76 4.91 2.84
C PHE A 45 -5.60 6.11 2.40
N THR A 46 -6.40 6.67 3.31
CA THR A 46 -7.23 7.86 3.01
C THR A 46 -6.35 9.08 2.73
N ASP A 47 -5.27 9.28 3.48
CA ASP A 47 -4.33 10.38 3.24
C ASP A 47 -3.71 10.29 1.82
N PHE A 48 -3.32 9.09 1.38
CA PHE A 48 -2.74 8.92 0.05
C PHE A 48 -3.78 9.19 -1.06
N ILE A 49 -5.02 8.74 -0.86
CA ILE A 49 -6.13 9.02 -1.77
C ILE A 49 -6.42 10.52 -1.82
N ASP A 50 -6.40 11.21 -0.69
CA ASP A 50 -6.65 12.65 -0.63
C ASP A 50 -5.52 13.45 -1.30
N VAL A 51 -4.26 13.04 -1.14
CA VAL A 51 -3.13 13.62 -1.90
C VAL A 51 -3.32 13.38 -3.41
N SER A 52 -3.77 12.20 -3.81
CA SER A 52 -4.04 11.88 -5.21
C SER A 52 -5.13 12.78 -5.79
N LYS A 53 -6.24 12.97 -5.07
CA LYS A 53 -7.32 13.89 -5.44
C LYS A 53 -6.83 15.34 -5.51
N PHE A 54 -6.01 15.76 -4.54
CA PHE A 54 -5.42 17.10 -4.53
C PHE A 54 -4.60 17.34 -5.80
N LEU A 55 -3.72 16.40 -6.19
CA LEU A 55 -2.90 16.53 -7.39
C LEU A 55 -3.75 16.65 -8.68
N ILE A 56 -4.87 15.92 -8.73
CA ILE A 56 -5.81 16.01 -9.86
C ILE A 56 -6.54 17.37 -9.85
N ASN A 57 -7.07 17.78 -8.71
CA ASN A 57 -7.85 19.02 -8.58
C ASN A 57 -7.01 20.28 -8.85
N GLU A 58 -5.73 20.24 -8.47
CA GLU A 58 -4.77 21.34 -8.72
C GLU A 58 -4.14 21.25 -10.13
N ASN A 59 -4.62 20.34 -10.99
CA ASN A 59 -4.17 20.17 -12.37
C ASN A 59 -2.68 19.82 -12.53
N TYR A 60 -2.06 19.18 -11.53
CA TYR A 60 -0.73 18.57 -11.69
C TYR A 60 -0.78 17.33 -12.58
N THR A 61 -1.91 16.62 -12.60
CA THR A 61 -2.15 15.42 -13.37
C THR A 61 -3.66 15.20 -13.60
N SER A 62 -4.01 14.07 -14.20
CA SER A 62 -5.39 13.56 -14.28
C SER A 62 -5.41 12.07 -13.91
N ALA A 63 -6.58 11.50 -13.66
CA ALA A 63 -6.71 10.05 -13.39
C ALA A 63 -6.15 9.18 -14.53
N GLU A 64 -6.18 9.69 -15.78
CA GLU A 64 -5.62 9.00 -16.94
C GLU A 64 -4.09 9.04 -16.99
N HIS A 65 -3.45 9.86 -16.17
CA HIS A 65 -2.00 10.06 -16.14
C HIS A 65 -1.41 9.93 -14.72
N LEU A 66 -2.21 9.57 -13.72
CA LEU A 66 -1.74 9.36 -12.35
C LEU A 66 -1.30 7.91 -12.17
N TYR A 67 -0.07 7.75 -11.71
CA TYR A 67 0.52 6.45 -11.36
C TYR A 67 0.93 6.46 -9.89
N ALA A 68 0.73 5.33 -9.21
CA ALA A 68 1.17 5.14 -7.83
C ALA A 68 2.22 4.02 -7.74
N LEU A 69 3.18 4.17 -6.81
CA LEU A 69 4.22 3.18 -6.57
C LEU A 69 4.44 3.00 -5.08
N GLY A 70 4.48 1.76 -4.65
CA GLY A 70 4.81 1.40 -3.27
C GLY A 70 5.36 -0.01 -3.15
N GLY A 71 6.23 -0.22 -2.15
CA GLY A 71 6.84 -1.52 -1.89
C GLY A 71 6.63 -1.99 -0.46
N SER A 72 6.60 -3.31 -0.22
CA SER A 72 6.44 -3.91 1.11
C SER A 72 5.16 -3.39 1.80
N ALA A 73 5.26 -2.73 2.95
CA ALA A 73 4.14 -1.99 3.58
C ALA A 73 3.53 -0.93 2.65
N GLY A 74 4.35 -0.28 1.79
CA GLY A 74 3.84 0.58 0.71
C GLY A 74 3.11 -0.20 -0.37
N GLY A 75 3.39 -1.48 -0.53
CA GLY A 75 2.62 -2.40 -1.38
C GLY A 75 1.24 -2.72 -0.80
N LEU A 76 1.11 -2.81 0.53
CA LEU A 76 -0.18 -2.84 1.20
C LEU A 76 -0.98 -1.58 0.88
N LEU A 77 -0.35 -0.40 1.00
CA LEU A 77 -0.98 0.86 0.60
C LEU A 77 -1.48 0.80 -0.85
N MET A 78 -0.66 0.30 -1.79
CA MET A 78 -1.07 0.16 -3.20
C MET A 78 -2.29 -0.76 -3.35
N GLY A 79 -2.28 -1.91 -2.69
CA GLY A 79 -3.43 -2.83 -2.71
C GLY A 79 -4.69 -2.24 -2.09
N ALA A 80 -4.56 -1.48 -1.00
CA ALA A 80 -5.69 -0.84 -0.34
C ALA A 80 -6.32 0.28 -1.22
N ILE A 81 -5.49 1.16 -1.81
CA ILE A 81 -6.02 2.28 -2.61
C ILE A 81 -6.70 1.82 -3.90
N VAL A 82 -6.26 0.71 -4.51
CA VAL A 82 -6.94 0.19 -5.71
C VAL A 82 -8.28 -0.48 -5.38
N ASN A 83 -8.48 -0.94 -4.14
CA ASN A 83 -9.78 -1.40 -3.67
C ASN A 83 -10.70 -0.24 -3.26
N MET A 84 -10.14 0.88 -2.77
CA MET A 84 -10.91 2.01 -2.22
C MET A 84 -11.25 3.09 -3.25
N ALA A 85 -10.35 3.33 -4.23
CA ALA A 85 -10.47 4.40 -5.21
C ALA A 85 -9.75 4.03 -6.53
N PRO A 86 -10.12 2.91 -7.18
CA PRO A 86 -9.44 2.42 -8.38
C PRO A 86 -9.48 3.42 -9.54
N GLU A 87 -10.53 4.24 -9.61
CA GLU A 87 -10.78 5.22 -10.67
C GLU A 87 -9.77 6.37 -10.72
N LEU A 88 -9.01 6.59 -9.64
CA LEU A 88 -8.04 7.68 -9.58
C LEU A 88 -6.73 7.37 -10.31
N TYR A 89 -6.46 6.11 -10.59
CA TYR A 89 -5.14 5.67 -11.06
C TYR A 89 -5.18 5.05 -12.45
N LYS A 90 -4.27 5.50 -13.32
CA LYS A 90 -4.01 4.83 -14.61
C LYS A 90 -3.25 3.54 -14.44
N GLY A 91 -2.34 3.51 -13.48
CA GLY A 91 -1.54 2.33 -13.19
C GLY A 91 -0.89 2.38 -11.82
N VAL A 92 -0.64 1.20 -11.26
CA VAL A 92 -0.06 1.04 -9.93
C VAL A 92 1.09 0.03 -10.00
N ILE A 93 2.21 0.36 -9.37
CA ILE A 93 3.35 -0.54 -9.20
C ILE A 93 3.39 -0.98 -7.74
N ALA A 94 3.16 -2.26 -7.51
CA ALA A 94 3.22 -2.90 -6.20
C ALA A 94 4.45 -3.81 -6.13
N ALA A 95 5.52 -3.34 -5.50
CA ALA A 95 6.77 -4.07 -5.38
C ALA A 95 6.80 -4.87 -4.07
N VAL A 96 7.00 -6.19 -4.16
CA VAL A 96 7.01 -7.11 -3.00
C VAL A 96 5.87 -6.80 -2.01
N PRO A 97 4.60 -6.72 -2.46
CA PRO A 97 3.54 -6.11 -1.68
C PRO A 97 3.02 -7.02 -0.58
N PHE A 98 2.87 -6.45 0.62
CA PHE A 98 2.22 -7.07 1.78
C PHE A 98 0.69 -6.96 1.61
N VAL A 99 0.07 -7.95 0.96
CA VAL A 99 -1.33 -7.85 0.52
C VAL A 99 -2.28 -8.89 1.09
N ASP A 100 -1.77 -9.91 1.78
CA ASP A 100 -2.57 -10.91 2.50
C ASP A 100 -2.36 -10.76 4.01
N VAL A 101 -2.78 -9.61 4.53
CA VAL A 101 -2.43 -9.13 5.87
C VAL A 101 -2.86 -10.12 6.95
N VAL A 102 -4.10 -10.59 6.90
CA VAL A 102 -4.66 -11.47 7.95
C VAL A 102 -3.95 -12.81 7.98
N THR A 103 -3.75 -13.46 6.83
CA THR A 103 -3.11 -14.77 6.77
C THR A 103 -1.66 -14.69 7.26
N THR A 104 -0.92 -13.69 6.81
CA THR A 104 0.48 -13.49 7.21
C THR A 104 0.61 -13.17 8.69
N MET A 105 -0.24 -12.30 9.23
CA MET A 105 -0.18 -11.92 10.63
C MET A 105 -0.69 -13.02 11.59
N LEU A 106 -1.38 -14.05 11.08
CA LEU A 106 -1.75 -15.25 11.84
C LEU A 106 -0.64 -16.32 11.86
N ASP A 107 0.36 -16.20 10.99
CA ASP A 107 1.46 -17.18 10.88
C ASP A 107 2.70 -16.67 11.61
N ASP A 108 2.87 -17.09 12.86
CA ASP A 108 4.01 -16.73 13.72
C ASP A 108 5.33 -17.39 13.30
N SER A 109 5.30 -18.35 12.37
CA SER A 109 6.50 -18.95 11.78
C SER A 109 7.19 -18.03 10.78
N ILE A 110 6.50 -17.00 10.26
CA ILE A 110 7.10 -15.98 9.39
C ILE A 110 7.95 -15.02 10.25
N PRO A 111 9.23 -14.81 9.93
CA PRO A 111 10.18 -14.14 10.81
C PRO A 111 9.78 -12.75 11.31
N LEU A 112 9.04 -11.97 10.54
CA LEU A 112 8.64 -10.61 10.92
C LEU A 112 7.31 -10.54 11.69
N THR A 113 6.44 -11.55 11.58
CA THR A 113 5.05 -11.48 12.03
C THR A 113 4.91 -10.99 13.47
N THR A 114 5.59 -11.66 14.42
CA THR A 114 5.44 -11.31 15.83
C THR A 114 6.04 -9.95 16.17
N GLY A 115 7.11 -9.54 15.49
CA GLY A 115 7.73 -8.21 15.64
C GLY A 115 6.87 -7.07 15.09
N GLU A 116 5.97 -7.36 14.18
CA GLU A 116 5.10 -6.39 13.52
C GLU A 116 3.73 -6.21 14.21
N TYR A 117 3.47 -6.92 15.32
CA TYR A 117 2.22 -6.75 16.08
C TYR A 117 2.05 -5.32 16.63
N ASP A 118 3.16 -4.63 16.92
CA ASP A 118 3.13 -3.23 17.38
C ASP A 118 2.72 -2.24 16.27
N GLU A 119 2.84 -2.65 15.01
CA GLU A 119 2.48 -1.82 13.84
C GLU A 119 1.07 -2.16 13.32
N TRP A 120 0.76 -3.45 13.19
CA TRP A 120 -0.48 -3.91 12.56
C TRP A 120 -1.54 -4.35 13.58
N GLY A 121 -1.14 -4.74 14.78
CA GLY A 121 -1.96 -5.42 15.79
C GLY A 121 -1.80 -6.93 15.74
N ASN A 122 -2.28 -7.61 16.78
CA ASN A 122 -2.26 -9.08 16.85
C ASN A 122 -3.63 -9.64 16.43
N PRO A 123 -3.78 -10.34 15.30
CA PRO A 123 -5.07 -10.86 14.83
C PRO A 123 -5.64 -12.01 15.68
N ASN A 124 -4.92 -12.51 16.68
CA ASN A 124 -5.49 -13.38 17.71
C ASN A 124 -6.47 -12.63 18.63
N ASP A 125 -6.41 -11.30 18.66
CA ASP A 125 -7.44 -10.44 19.22
C ASP A 125 -8.53 -10.18 18.15
N PRO A 126 -9.82 -10.48 18.46
CA PRO A 126 -10.91 -10.30 17.51
C PRO A 126 -11.07 -8.85 16.96
N GLU A 127 -10.73 -7.83 17.75
CA GLU A 127 -10.81 -6.44 17.32
C GLU A 127 -9.79 -6.16 16.21
N TYR A 128 -8.52 -6.54 16.44
CA TYR A 128 -7.48 -6.39 15.42
C TYR A 128 -7.74 -7.26 14.19
N TYR A 129 -8.21 -8.49 14.39
CA TYR A 129 -8.59 -9.35 13.26
C TYR A 129 -9.64 -8.69 12.36
N ALA A 130 -10.74 -8.22 12.96
CA ALA A 130 -11.81 -7.57 12.22
C ALA A 130 -11.32 -6.31 11.50
N TYR A 131 -10.49 -5.51 12.17
CA TYR A 131 -9.94 -4.30 11.61
C TYR A 131 -8.98 -4.57 10.45
N MET A 132 -8.01 -5.49 10.62
CA MET A 132 -7.10 -5.90 9.55
C MET A 132 -7.85 -6.44 8.34
N LYS A 133 -8.82 -7.32 8.55
CA LYS A 133 -9.64 -7.88 7.48
C LYS A 133 -10.38 -6.80 6.70
N SER A 134 -10.76 -5.71 7.35
CA SER A 134 -11.50 -4.62 6.73
C SER A 134 -10.68 -3.77 5.76
N TYR A 135 -9.34 -3.94 5.70
CA TYR A 135 -8.47 -3.25 4.76
C TYR A 135 -7.48 -4.17 4.02
N SER A 136 -7.32 -5.42 4.44
CA SER A 136 -6.43 -6.37 3.77
C SER A 136 -6.75 -6.46 2.27
N PRO A 137 -5.81 -6.14 1.38
CA PRO A 137 -6.09 -6.05 -0.04
C PRO A 137 -6.67 -7.34 -0.64
N TYR A 138 -6.12 -8.48 -0.27
CA TYR A 138 -6.58 -9.78 -0.73
C TYR A 138 -8.03 -10.08 -0.33
N ASP A 139 -8.41 -9.70 0.90
CA ASP A 139 -9.75 -9.96 1.43
C ASP A 139 -10.83 -9.04 0.83
N ASN A 140 -10.42 -7.86 0.36
CA ASN A 140 -11.34 -6.82 -0.11
C ASN A 140 -11.38 -6.64 -1.64
N ILE A 141 -10.91 -7.64 -2.41
CA ILE A 141 -11.09 -7.63 -3.86
C ILE A 141 -12.58 -7.78 -4.17
N GLY A 142 -13.11 -6.81 -4.92
CA GLY A 142 -14.50 -6.77 -5.37
C GLY A 142 -14.63 -6.72 -6.90
N PRO A 143 -15.85 -6.69 -7.43
CA PRO A 143 -16.12 -6.59 -8.86
C PRO A 143 -15.94 -5.15 -9.36
N LEU A 144 -14.71 -4.63 -9.30
CA LEU A 144 -14.34 -3.26 -9.66
C LEU A 144 -13.53 -3.25 -10.97
N LEU A 145 -13.53 -2.10 -11.63
CA LEU A 145 -12.61 -1.84 -12.74
C LEU A 145 -11.26 -1.40 -12.15
N TYR A 146 -10.35 -2.34 -12.01
CA TYR A 146 -9.02 -2.08 -11.50
C TYR A 146 -8.14 -1.39 -12.55
N PRO A 147 -7.21 -0.50 -12.12
CA PRO A 147 -6.20 0.07 -13.01
C PRO A 147 -5.22 -1.00 -13.51
N ASN A 148 -4.30 -0.61 -14.39
CA ASN A 148 -3.19 -1.49 -14.73
C ASN A 148 -2.30 -1.69 -13.50
N ILE A 149 -2.01 -2.93 -13.12
CA ILE A 149 -1.21 -3.24 -11.93
C ILE A 149 0.02 -4.04 -12.35
N LEU A 150 1.21 -3.51 -12.05
CA LEU A 150 2.46 -4.23 -12.14
C LEU A 150 2.86 -4.71 -10.75
N VAL A 151 2.96 -6.02 -10.59
CA VAL A 151 3.36 -6.65 -9.33
C VAL A 151 4.72 -7.32 -9.51
N THR A 152 5.65 -7.04 -8.62
CA THR A 152 6.96 -7.73 -8.57
C THR A 152 7.14 -8.44 -7.25
N THR A 153 7.78 -9.60 -7.25
CA THR A 153 8.11 -10.37 -6.03
C THR A 153 9.37 -11.20 -6.23
N GLY A 154 9.97 -11.62 -5.14
CA GLY A 154 11.13 -12.52 -5.12
C GLY A 154 10.75 -13.90 -4.58
N LEU A 155 11.14 -14.97 -5.27
CA LEU A 155 10.83 -16.36 -4.85
C LEU A 155 11.37 -16.67 -3.44
N HIS A 156 12.49 -16.06 -3.08
CA HIS A 156 13.19 -16.28 -1.80
C HIS A 156 13.13 -15.04 -0.90
N ASP A 157 12.11 -14.21 -1.05
CA ASP A 157 11.89 -13.07 -0.15
C ASP A 157 11.55 -13.60 1.25
N SER A 158 12.36 -13.22 2.24
CA SER A 158 12.21 -13.65 3.63
C SER A 158 11.32 -12.72 4.45
N GLN A 159 10.92 -11.56 3.90
CA GLN A 159 10.14 -10.54 4.59
C GLN A 159 8.67 -10.55 4.15
N VAL A 160 8.43 -10.51 2.83
CA VAL A 160 7.11 -10.63 2.25
C VAL A 160 7.07 -11.87 1.37
N GLN A 161 6.35 -12.85 1.80
CA GLN A 161 6.32 -14.16 1.16
C GLN A 161 5.75 -14.06 -0.26
N TYR A 162 6.40 -14.70 -1.24
CA TYR A 162 6.05 -14.59 -2.67
C TYR A 162 4.62 -15.03 -2.99
N TRP A 163 4.05 -15.89 -2.17
CA TRP A 163 2.67 -16.37 -2.38
C TRP A 163 1.60 -15.31 -2.10
N GLU A 164 1.87 -14.29 -1.27
CA GLU A 164 0.94 -13.19 -1.05
C GLU A 164 0.59 -12.47 -2.36
N PRO A 165 1.57 -11.85 -3.05
CA PRO A 165 1.28 -11.22 -4.33
C PRO A 165 0.82 -12.20 -5.41
N ALA A 166 1.30 -13.44 -5.40
CA ALA A 166 0.86 -14.46 -6.36
C ALA A 166 -0.64 -14.78 -6.21
N LYS A 167 -1.11 -15.01 -4.99
CA LYS A 167 -2.53 -15.21 -4.67
C LYS A 167 -3.36 -13.97 -5.03
N TRP A 168 -2.87 -12.80 -4.67
CA TRP A 168 -3.55 -11.54 -4.94
C TRP A 168 -3.76 -11.31 -6.44
N VAL A 169 -2.72 -11.49 -7.25
CA VAL A 169 -2.82 -11.39 -8.72
C VAL A 169 -3.76 -12.46 -9.30
N ALA A 170 -3.72 -13.68 -8.78
CA ALA A 170 -4.62 -14.74 -9.23
C ALA A 170 -6.09 -14.39 -8.96
N LYS A 171 -6.38 -13.77 -7.82
CA LYS A 171 -7.75 -13.35 -7.44
C LYS A 171 -8.22 -12.13 -8.21
N LEU A 172 -7.32 -11.22 -8.59
CA LEU A 172 -7.64 -10.04 -9.43
C LEU A 172 -7.99 -10.38 -10.87
N ARG A 173 -7.53 -11.53 -11.38
CA ARG A 173 -7.79 -12.04 -12.75
C ARG A 173 -9.07 -12.83 -12.84
#